data_0595dfb9df4cdebc9a0eeba6f2d07f6d
#
_entry.id   0595dfb9df4cdebc9a0eeba6f2d07f6d
#
_cell.length_a   1.000
_cell.length_b   1.000
_cell.length_c   1.000
_cell.angle_alpha   90.00
_cell.angle_beta   90.00
_cell.angle_gamma   90.00
#
_symmetry.space_group_name_H-M   'P 1'
#
loop_
_entity.id
_entity.type
_entity.pdbx_description
1 polymer ?
#
loop_
_entity_poly.entity_id
_entity_poly.type
_entity_poly.pdbx_seq_one_letter_code
_entity_poly.pdbx_strand_id
1 'polypeptide(L)' 'MANTQTVVNTKPACDFGCGETAEYDGMTKMGPWAYMCQSCFDVNGLGKLGLGKGQRLVVKEA' A
#
# COMPACT_ATOMS: atom_id res chain seq x y z
N MET A 1 -13.97 -2.29 13.91
CA MET A 1 -13.94 -2.42 12.45
C MET A 1 -12.51 -2.43 11.96
N ALA A 2 -12.21 -3.34 11.06
CA ALA A 2 -10.89 -3.37 10.47
C ALA A 2 -10.68 -2.12 9.63
N ASN A 3 -9.55 -1.45 9.84
CA ASN A 3 -9.23 -0.24 9.10
C ASN A 3 -8.39 -0.63 7.88
N THR A 4 -9.04 -0.67 6.71
CA THR A 4 -8.38 -1.08 5.47
C THR A 4 -7.95 0.10 4.60
N GLN A 5 -8.09 1.31 5.12
CA GLN A 5 -7.69 2.53 4.42
C GLN A 5 -6.89 3.42 5.34
N THR A 6 -5.94 4.15 4.77
CA THR A 6 -5.24 5.21 5.48
C THR A 6 -5.28 6.47 4.62
N VAL A 7 -5.52 7.60 5.27
CA VAL A 7 -5.60 8.88 4.58
C VAL A 7 -4.22 9.53 4.54
N VAL A 8 -3.81 9.95 3.35
CA VAL A 8 -2.53 10.61 3.14
C VAL A 8 -2.77 11.93 2.41
N ASN A 9 -1.84 12.87 2.55
CA ASN A 9 -1.93 14.13 1.82
C ASN A 9 -1.61 13.94 0.35
N THR A 10 -0.63 13.10 0.07
CA THR A 10 -0.19 12.80 -1.29
C THR A 10 0.26 11.35 -1.29
N LYS A 11 -0.13 10.60 -2.32
CA LYS A 11 0.31 9.22 -2.44
C LYS A 11 1.81 9.18 -2.75
N PRO A 12 2.59 8.38 -2.00
CA PRO A 12 4.02 8.27 -2.24
C PRO A 12 4.31 7.46 -3.51
N ALA A 13 5.56 7.48 -3.93
CA ALA A 13 6.01 6.62 -5.01
C ALA A 13 6.10 5.18 -4.52
N CYS A 14 5.92 4.24 -5.44
CA CYS A 14 6.09 2.82 -5.13
C CYS A 14 7.52 2.55 -4.68
N ASP A 15 7.68 1.86 -3.54
CA ASP A 15 9.00 1.58 -2.96
C ASP A 15 9.84 0.62 -3.80
N PHE A 16 9.22 -0.08 -4.72
CA PHE A 16 9.93 -1.04 -5.58
C PHE A 16 10.54 -0.39 -6.82
N GLY A 17 10.41 0.92 -6.94
CA GLY A 17 11.05 1.65 -8.03
C GLY A 17 10.48 1.38 -9.41
N CYS A 18 9.21 0.97 -9.48
CA CYS A 18 8.59 0.66 -10.76
C CYS A 18 8.11 1.90 -11.52
N GLY A 19 8.29 3.10 -10.94
CA GLY A 19 7.88 4.35 -11.59
C GLY A 19 6.42 4.72 -11.39
N GLU A 20 5.67 3.88 -10.68
CA GLU A 20 4.26 4.12 -10.45
C GLU A 20 4.03 4.74 -9.07
N THR A 21 2.86 5.37 -8.91
CA THR A 21 2.43 5.90 -7.63
C THR A 21 1.90 4.74 -6.78
N ALA A 22 2.27 4.73 -5.50
CA ALA A 22 1.80 3.70 -4.59
C ALA A 22 0.30 3.83 -4.34
N GLU A 23 -0.38 2.70 -4.26
CA GLU A 23 -1.80 2.64 -3.95
C GLU A 23 -2.04 1.95 -2.60
N TYR A 24 -1.05 1.24 -2.09
CA TYR A 24 -1.17 0.44 -0.86
C TYR A 24 0.03 0.61 0.03
N ASP A 25 -0.22 0.51 1.34
CA ASP A 25 0.82 0.41 2.35
C ASP A 25 0.60 -0.93 3.04
N GLY A 26 1.52 -1.85 2.87
CA GLY A 26 1.27 -3.18 3.38
C GLY A 26 2.52 -4.00 3.56
N MET A 27 2.32 -5.15 4.21
CA MET A 27 3.39 -6.10 4.43
C MET A 27 3.74 -6.80 3.12
N THR A 28 5.04 -6.90 2.87
CA THR A 28 5.53 -7.66 1.72
C THR A 28 5.69 -9.12 2.10
N LYS A 29 5.84 -9.97 1.10
CA LYS A 29 6.09 -11.40 1.31
C LYS A 29 7.39 -11.66 2.04
N MET A 30 8.31 -10.69 2.02
CA MET A 30 9.59 -10.78 2.73
C MET A 30 9.50 -10.29 4.17
N GLY A 31 8.39 -9.71 4.58
CA GLY A 31 8.16 -9.26 5.95
C GLY A 31 8.06 -7.75 6.13
N PRO A 32 9.00 -6.95 5.65
CA PRO A 32 8.94 -5.50 5.84
C PRO A 32 7.73 -4.87 5.13
N TRP A 33 7.19 -3.81 5.72
CA TRP A 33 6.11 -3.05 5.09
C TRP A 33 6.70 -2.11 4.03
N ALA A 34 5.92 -1.86 2.98
CA ALA A 34 6.33 -0.97 1.90
C ALA A 34 5.11 -0.32 1.26
N TYR A 35 5.36 0.81 0.60
CA TYR A 35 4.36 1.42 -0.26
C TYR A 35 4.43 0.74 -1.62
N MET A 36 3.30 0.29 -2.13
CA MET A 36 3.25 -0.51 -3.34
C MET A 36 2.16 -0.04 -4.28
N CYS A 37 2.47 0.00 -5.58
CA CYS A 37 1.44 0.17 -6.59
C CYS A 37 0.63 -1.13 -6.69
N GLN A 38 -0.46 -1.09 -7.47
CA GLN A 38 -1.34 -2.25 -7.59
C GLN A 38 -0.59 -3.50 -8.02
N SER A 39 0.25 -3.40 -9.04
CA SER A 39 1.01 -4.55 -9.55
C SER A 39 1.96 -5.10 -8.50
N CYS A 40 2.70 -4.23 -7.82
CA CYS A 40 3.65 -4.67 -6.79
C CYS A 40 2.93 -5.26 -5.58
N PHE A 41 1.77 -4.70 -5.23
CA PHE A 41 0.95 -5.24 -4.15
C PHE A 41 0.50 -6.66 -4.47
N ASP A 42 0.10 -6.91 -5.72
CA ASP A 42 -0.34 -8.24 -6.15
C ASP A 42 0.80 -9.25 -6.17
N VAL A 43 2.01 -8.81 -6.52
CA VAL A 43 3.16 -9.69 -6.70
C VAL A 43 4.01 -9.80 -5.44
N ASN A 44 4.33 -8.66 -4.83
CA ASN A 44 5.26 -8.60 -3.70
C ASN A 44 4.57 -8.46 -2.35
N GLY A 45 3.36 -7.91 -2.32
CA GLY A 45 2.57 -7.80 -1.10
C GLY A 45 1.79 -9.08 -0.84
N LEU A 46 1.00 -9.06 0.22
CA LEU A 46 0.16 -10.22 0.56
C LEU A 46 -1.08 -10.30 -0.32
N GLY A 47 -1.38 -9.25 -1.08
CA GLY A 47 -2.56 -9.21 -1.94
C GLY A 47 -3.87 -9.11 -1.17
N LYS A 48 -3.79 -8.77 0.11
CA LYS A 48 -4.97 -8.68 0.99
C LYS A 48 -4.90 -7.42 1.83
N LEU A 49 -6.04 -6.86 2.16
CA LEU A 49 -6.17 -5.72 3.04
C LEU A 49 -6.63 -6.19 4.42
N GLY A 50 -6.28 -5.41 5.44
CA GLY A 50 -6.69 -5.70 6.80
C GLY A 50 -5.57 -5.44 7.80
N LEU A 51 -5.87 -5.61 9.07
CA LEU A 51 -4.88 -5.45 10.14
C LEU A 51 -3.74 -6.45 9.97
N GLY A 52 -2.51 -5.94 10.01
CA GLY A 52 -1.33 -6.77 9.85
C GLY A 52 -1.05 -7.25 8.43
N LYS A 53 -1.85 -6.81 7.46
CA LYS A 53 -1.71 -7.24 6.06
C LYS A 53 -1.44 -6.06 5.14
N GLY A 54 -2.26 -5.02 5.23
CA GLY A 54 -2.10 -3.83 4.41
C GLY A 54 -3.33 -2.96 4.42
N GLN A 55 -3.17 -1.77 3.87
CA GLN A 55 -4.25 -0.81 3.79
C GLN A 55 -4.12 0.00 2.50
N ARG A 56 -5.25 0.42 1.98
CA ARG A 56 -5.31 1.22 0.78
C ARG A 56 -5.01 2.67 1.11
N LEU A 57 -4.21 3.31 0.27
CA LEU A 57 -3.91 4.73 0.42
C LEU A 57 -5.02 5.56 -0.21
N VAL A 58 -5.52 6.52 0.54
CA VAL A 58 -6.58 7.42 0.08
C VAL A 58 -6.09 8.85 0.25
N VAL A 59 -6.16 9.66 -0.80
CA VAL A 59 -5.76 11.05 -0.72
C VAL A 59 -6.82 11.84 0.00
N LYS A 60 -6.38 12.66 0.95
CA LYS A 60 -7.28 13.53 1.69
C LYS A 60 -7.86 14.59 0.74
N GLU A 61 -9.17 14.69 0.73
CA GLU A 61 -9.84 15.74 -0.03
C GLU A 61 -9.96 17.00 0.81
N ALA A 62 -9.68 18.14 0.19
CA ALA A 62 -9.76 19.43 0.86
C ALA A 62 -11.22 19.84 1.08
#